data_39534d420fbd9df9ac3b5b34debc04ab
#
_entry.id   39534d420fbd9df9ac3b5b34debc04ab
#
_cell.length_a   1.000
_cell.length_b   1.000
_cell.length_c   1.000
_cell.angle_alpha   90.00
_cell.angle_beta   90.00
_cell.angle_gamma   90.00
#
_symmetry.space_group_name_H-M   'P 1'
#
loop_
_entity.id
_entity.type
_entity.pdbx_description
1 polymer ?
#
loop_
_entity_poly.entity_id
_entity_poly.type
_entity_poly.pdbx_seq_one_letter_code
_entity_poly.pdbx_strand_id
1 'polypeptide(L)'
;NWQSVAHSSASDWFYINYGPSQTDSADTFITQTRAAGAQAFITVPTIGWAPNLAAVPGWGYSVAKYGPQNLVEANWGGSGNTDAGNGECGTANTTGHCVNGKIVGNDPLDTSIAVGPAFQAQWIAHLQGLFGTAANGGVRHYALDNEVMLWNSTHRDVHPAPATYDE
;
A
#
# COMPACT_ATOMS: atom_id res chain seq x y z
N ASN A 1 9.87 -7.21 -9.36
CA ASN A 1 10.10 -8.43 -8.56
C ASN A 1 9.26 -8.33 -7.29
N TRP A 2 8.30 -9.25 -7.09
CA TRP A 2 7.40 -9.28 -5.94
C TRP A 2 8.14 -9.28 -4.58
N GLN A 3 9.33 -9.88 -4.48
CA GLN A 3 10.14 -9.87 -3.25
C GLN A 3 10.46 -8.46 -2.78
N SER A 4 10.79 -7.58 -3.72
CA SER A 4 11.11 -6.20 -3.39
C SER A 4 9.87 -5.40 -2.99
N VAL A 5 8.74 -5.57 -3.71
CA VAL A 5 7.50 -4.85 -3.38
C VAL A 5 6.80 -5.40 -2.14
N ALA A 6 6.95 -6.70 -1.82
CA ALA A 6 6.40 -7.27 -0.60
C ALA A 6 7.04 -6.73 0.69
N HIS A 7 8.18 -6.07 0.58
CA HIS A 7 8.85 -5.39 1.70
C HIS A 7 8.53 -3.90 1.78
N SER A 8 7.77 -3.36 0.84
CA SER A 8 7.37 -1.96 0.86
C SER A 8 6.17 -1.76 1.77
N SER A 9 6.08 -0.58 2.35
CA SER A 9 4.94 -0.15 3.14
C SER A 9 4.37 1.15 2.59
N ALA A 10 3.09 1.37 2.82
CA ALA A 10 2.38 2.59 2.47
C ALA A 10 1.61 3.09 3.69
N SER A 11 1.29 4.38 3.72
CA SER A 11 0.45 4.97 4.74
C SER A 11 -0.88 5.39 4.14
N ASP A 12 -1.95 4.87 4.67
CA ASP A 12 -3.32 5.22 4.29
C ASP A 12 -3.67 6.66 4.61
N TRP A 13 -2.97 7.26 5.58
CA TRP A 13 -3.27 8.60 6.06
C TRP A 13 -2.83 9.72 5.10
N PHE A 14 -1.67 9.55 4.46
CA PHE A 14 -1.12 10.49 3.50
C PHE A 14 -0.72 9.82 2.18
N TYR A 15 -1.15 8.58 1.97
CA TYR A 15 -0.91 7.84 0.72
C TYR A 15 0.57 7.84 0.32
N ILE A 16 1.45 7.52 1.30
CA ILE A 16 2.89 7.57 1.13
C ILE A 16 3.43 6.17 0.84
N ASN A 17 4.22 6.04 -0.23
CA ASN A 17 5.05 4.87 -0.46
C ASN A 17 6.43 5.09 0.17
N TYR A 18 6.69 4.37 1.25
CA TYR A 18 7.93 4.49 2.04
C TYR A 18 9.11 3.72 1.49
N GLY A 19 8.84 2.76 0.66
CA GLY A 19 9.83 1.82 0.22
C GLY A 19 9.98 0.59 1.15
N PRO A 20 10.93 -0.28 0.83
CA PRO A 20 11.07 -1.54 1.53
C PRO A 20 11.60 -1.35 2.96
N SER A 21 10.96 -2.03 3.91
CA SER A 21 11.50 -2.26 5.23
C SER A 21 12.00 -3.70 5.31
N GLN A 22 13.27 -3.88 5.69
CA GLN A 22 13.85 -5.21 5.84
C GLN A 22 13.47 -5.86 7.18
N THR A 23 13.06 -5.07 8.15
CA THR A 23 12.71 -5.55 9.49
C THR A 23 11.26 -6.01 9.59
N ASP A 24 10.39 -5.51 8.71
CA ASP A 24 8.92 -5.68 8.82
C ASP A 24 8.36 -6.53 7.67
N SER A 25 9.17 -7.39 7.07
CA SER A 25 8.72 -8.27 6.00
C SER A 25 7.85 -9.42 6.52
N ALA A 26 6.99 -9.95 5.65
CA ALA A 26 6.21 -11.15 5.94
C ALA A 26 7.12 -12.33 6.33
N ASP A 27 8.28 -12.46 5.69
CA ASP A 27 9.26 -13.51 5.98
C ASP A 27 9.79 -13.38 7.41
N THR A 28 10.12 -12.16 7.84
CA THR A 28 10.56 -11.87 9.21
C THR A 28 9.44 -12.14 10.21
N PHE A 29 8.23 -11.66 9.93
CA PHE A 29 7.07 -11.88 10.77
C PHE A 29 6.76 -13.36 10.96
N ILE A 30 6.73 -14.15 9.89
CA ILE A 30 6.48 -15.60 9.96
C ILE A 30 7.60 -16.30 10.75
N THR A 31 8.85 -15.92 10.51
CA THR A 31 10.00 -16.50 11.23
C THR A 31 9.90 -16.25 12.74
N GLN A 32 9.64 -15.02 13.15
CA GLN A 32 9.52 -14.65 14.57
C GLN A 32 8.30 -15.29 15.22
N THR A 33 7.16 -15.32 14.52
CA THR A 33 5.93 -15.95 15.00
C THR A 33 6.14 -17.44 15.27
N ARG A 34 6.80 -18.13 14.36
CA ARG A 34 7.12 -19.58 14.53
C ARG A 34 8.11 -19.82 15.65
N ALA A 35 9.13 -18.97 15.79
CA ALA A 35 10.09 -19.04 16.88
C ALA A 35 9.43 -18.87 18.26
N ALA A 36 8.35 -18.10 18.33
CA ALA A 36 7.52 -17.95 19.54
C ALA A 36 6.53 -19.11 19.76
N GLY A 37 6.52 -20.14 18.90
CA GLY A 37 5.57 -21.28 19.02
C GLY A 37 4.15 -20.97 18.55
N ALA A 38 3.93 -19.84 17.86
CA ALA A 38 2.63 -19.44 17.34
C ALA A 38 2.48 -19.75 15.84
N GLN A 39 1.27 -19.58 15.31
CA GLN A 39 0.98 -19.73 13.89
C GLN A 39 0.75 -18.35 13.28
N ALA A 40 1.37 -18.11 12.12
CA ALA A 40 1.17 -16.89 11.37
C ALA A 40 -0.17 -16.91 10.63
N PHE A 41 -0.85 -15.77 10.66
CA PHE A 41 -2.01 -15.46 9.82
C PHE A 41 -1.57 -14.35 8.85
N ILE A 42 -1.70 -14.59 7.54
CA ILE A 42 -1.19 -13.71 6.50
C ILE A 42 -2.33 -13.17 5.65
N THR A 43 -2.37 -11.85 5.52
CA THR A 43 -3.29 -11.19 4.58
C THR A 43 -2.65 -11.12 3.18
N VAL A 44 -3.39 -11.57 2.18
CA VAL A 44 -3.00 -11.50 0.76
C VAL A 44 -3.77 -10.35 0.12
N PRO A 45 -3.11 -9.25 -0.28
CA PRO A 45 -3.76 -8.10 -0.88
C PRO A 45 -4.42 -8.48 -2.21
N THR A 46 -5.65 -8.02 -2.42
CA THR A 46 -6.43 -8.26 -3.66
C THR A 46 -6.79 -6.98 -4.40
N ILE A 47 -6.47 -5.82 -3.86
CA ILE A 47 -6.76 -4.49 -4.44
C ILE A 47 -6.22 -4.28 -5.87
N GLY A 48 -5.34 -5.14 -6.36
CA GLY A 48 -4.78 -5.04 -7.71
C GLY A 48 -3.60 -4.07 -7.85
N TRP A 49 -3.10 -3.53 -6.76
CA TRP A 49 -1.97 -2.61 -6.72
C TRP A 49 -0.92 -3.06 -5.70
N ALA A 50 0.34 -2.75 -5.98
CA ALA A 50 1.45 -2.96 -5.06
C ALA A 50 2.37 -1.72 -5.08
N PRO A 51 3.10 -1.43 -3.98
CA PRO A 51 4.02 -0.30 -3.94
C PRO A 51 5.06 -0.33 -5.06
N ASN A 52 5.34 0.83 -5.65
CA ASN A 52 6.34 1.00 -6.70
C ASN A 52 7.71 1.34 -6.09
N LEU A 53 8.66 0.43 -6.19
CA LEU A 53 10.01 0.65 -5.65
C LEU A 53 10.82 1.71 -6.41
N ALA A 54 10.43 2.05 -7.63
CA ALA A 54 11.06 3.14 -8.37
C ALA A 54 10.56 4.52 -7.92
N ALA A 55 9.44 4.58 -7.19
CA ALA A 55 8.83 5.80 -6.65
C ALA A 55 8.91 5.78 -5.11
N VAL A 56 10.14 5.89 -4.57
CA VAL A 56 10.39 5.85 -3.13
C VAL A 56 11.33 7.01 -2.73
N PRO A 57 10.90 7.88 -1.80
CA PRO A 57 9.53 8.01 -1.33
C PRO A 57 8.60 8.50 -2.45
N GLY A 58 7.35 8.04 -2.44
CA GLY A 58 6.31 8.45 -3.40
C GLY A 58 5.09 9.01 -2.67
N TRP A 59 4.40 9.95 -3.32
CA TRP A 59 3.26 10.65 -2.76
C TRP A 59 2.04 10.49 -3.67
N GLY A 60 1.02 9.75 -3.24
CA GLY A 60 -0.20 9.52 -4.02
C GLY A 60 -0.96 10.81 -4.30
N TYR A 61 -0.81 11.80 -3.43
CA TYR A 61 -1.35 13.15 -3.60
C TYR A 61 -0.25 14.19 -3.40
N SER A 62 0.75 14.20 -4.29
CA SER A 62 1.80 15.22 -4.29
C SER A 62 1.22 16.63 -4.36
N VAL A 63 1.60 17.50 -3.43
CA VAL A 63 1.19 18.91 -3.43
C VAL A 63 1.76 19.64 -4.64
N ALA A 64 2.99 19.32 -5.03
CA ALA A 64 3.64 19.90 -6.19
C ALA A 64 2.91 19.53 -7.50
N LYS A 65 2.36 18.31 -7.59
CA LYS A 65 1.69 17.81 -8.78
C LYS A 65 0.20 18.17 -8.82
N TYR A 66 -0.50 18.07 -7.68
CA TYR A 66 -1.96 18.19 -7.61
C TYR A 66 -2.45 19.47 -6.90
N GLY A 67 -1.52 20.32 -6.47
CA GLY A 67 -1.81 21.60 -5.85
C GLY A 67 -2.01 21.55 -4.35
N PRO A 68 -2.22 22.72 -3.71
CA PRO A 68 -2.33 22.85 -2.26
C PRO A 68 -3.42 21.99 -1.65
N GLN A 69 -3.09 21.34 -0.54
CA GLN A 69 -3.99 20.45 0.17
C GLN A 69 -4.23 20.94 1.59
N ASN A 70 -5.26 20.40 2.23
CA ASN A 70 -5.69 20.80 3.57
C ASN A 70 -4.65 20.44 4.63
N LEU A 71 -4.05 19.28 4.51
CA LEU A 71 -2.96 18.81 5.39
C LEU A 71 -1.81 18.26 4.55
N VAL A 72 -0.61 18.40 5.10
CA VAL A 72 0.64 17.87 4.56
C VAL A 72 1.39 17.18 5.68
N GLU A 73 1.92 15.98 5.41
CA GLU A 73 2.75 15.24 6.37
C GLU A 73 4.18 15.78 6.35
N ALA A 74 4.47 16.68 7.28
CA ALA A 74 5.74 17.39 7.32
C ALA A 74 6.92 16.60 7.93
N ASN A 75 6.63 15.51 8.64
CA ASN A 75 7.65 14.76 9.40
C ASN A 75 8.19 13.54 8.67
N TRP A 76 7.57 13.17 7.57
CA TRP A 76 7.87 11.95 6.87
C TRP A 76 8.90 12.17 5.75
N GLY A 77 9.96 11.37 5.78
CA GLY A 77 11.05 11.51 4.84
C GLY A 77 12.09 12.58 5.22
N GLY A 78 12.06 13.06 6.45
CA GLY A 78 12.92 14.12 6.97
C GLY A 78 12.18 15.41 7.23
N SER A 79 12.69 16.22 8.14
CA SER A 79 12.09 17.51 8.47
C SER A 79 12.03 18.42 7.23
N GLY A 80 10.83 18.90 6.91
CA GLY A 80 10.58 19.82 5.80
C GLY A 80 9.97 19.21 4.54
N ASN A 81 9.47 17.97 4.58
CA ASN A 81 8.64 17.46 3.50
C ASN A 81 7.35 18.29 3.41
N THR A 82 7.12 18.89 2.27
CA THR A 82 5.93 19.71 2.01
C THR A 82 5.10 19.15 0.86
N ASP A 83 5.41 17.94 0.38
CA ASP A 83 4.80 17.37 -0.82
C ASP A 83 3.82 16.23 -0.55
N ALA A 84 3.87 15.57 0.61
CA ALA A 84 2.94 14.50 0.98
C ALA A 84 1.60 15.06 1.45
N GLY A 85 0.67 15.26 0.55
CA GLY A 85 -0.68 15.74 0.84
C GLY A 85 -1.63 14.63 1.26
N ASN A 86 -2.72 15.01 1.94
CA ASN A 86 -3.76 14.08 2.42
C ASN A 86 -4.89 13.83 1.40
N GLY A 87 -4.78 14.35 0.19
CA GLY A 87 -5.81 14.20 -0.85
C GLY A 87 -7.05 15.06 -0.66
N GLU A 88 -7.11 15.92 0.36
CA GLU A 88 -8.18 16.89 0.56
C GLU A 88 -7.73 18.28 0.08
N CYS A 89 -8.57 18.96 -0.69
CA CYS A 89 -8.20 20.26 -1.26
C CYS A 89 -7.96 21.32 -0.20
N GLY A 90 -6.84 22.02 -0.28
CA GLY A 90 -6.66 23.29 0.41
C GLY A 90 -7.47 24.42 -0.23
N THR A 91 -7.76 25.48 0.52
CA THR A 91 -8.56 26.61 0.06
C THR A 91 -7.95 27.36 -1.13
N ALA A 92 -6.64 27.27 -1.32
CA ALA A 92 -5.91 27.88 -2.42
C ALA A 92 -5.74 26.96 -3.65
N ASN A 93 -6.36 25.79 -3.67
CA ASN A 93 -6.21 24.86 -4.79
C ASN A 93 -7.03 25.28 -6.00
N THR A 94 -6.36 25.65 -7.07
CA THR A 94 -6.95 26.09 -8.35
C THR A 94 -6.51 25.22 -9.53
N THR A 95 -5.94 24.05 -9.27
CA THR A 95 -5.28 23.22 -10.30
C THR A 95 -6.24 22.45 -11.21
N GLY A 96 -7.54 22.48 -10.95
CA GLY A 96 -8.52 21.65 -11.68
C GLY A 96 -8.62 20.20 -11.16
N HIS A 97 -7.73 19.78 -10.29
CA HIS A 97 -7.81 18.47 -9.62
C HIS A 97 -8.76 18.47 -8.42
N CYS A 98 -9.32 19.61 -8.03
CA CYS A 98 -10.18 19.73 -6.86
C CYS A 98 -11.66 19.58 -7.23
N VAL A 99 -12.28 18.50 -6.81
CA VAL A 99 -13.73 18.27 -6.99
C VAL A 99 -14.35 17.89 -5.64
N ASN A 100 -15.39 18.64 -5.25
CA ASN A 100 -16.09 18.41 -3.97
C ASN A 100 -15.16 18.35 -2.75
N GLY A 101 -14.11 19.18 -2.74
CA GLY A 101 -13.15 19.24 -1.64
C GLY A 101 -12.08 18.14 -1.65
N LYS A 102 -12.06 17.28 -2.65
CA LYS A 102 -11.10 16.17 -2.78
C LYS A 102 -10.24 16.32 -4.02
N ILE A 103 -8.98 15.91 -3.90
CA ILE A 103 -8.12 15.76 -5.08
C ILE A 103 -8.61 14.54 -5.87
N VAL A 104 -8.76 14.74 -7.20
CA VAL A 104 -9.16 13.70 -8.15
C VAL A 104 -8.22 13.70 -9.36
N GLY A 105 -8.23 12.58 -10.11
CA GLY A 105 -7.39 12.43 -11.30
C GLY A 105 -5.90 12.35 -10.98
N ASN A 106 -5.56 11.92 -9.77
CA ASN A 106 -4.20 11.53 -9.44
C ASN A 106 -3.80 10.27 -10.24
N ASP A 107 -2.51 10.10 -10.46
CA ASP A 107 -1.95 8.95 -11.15
C ASP A 107 -1.54 7.87 -10.14
N PRO A 108 -2.17 6.70 -10.14
CA PRO A 108 -1.77 5.61 -9.23
C PRO A 108 -0.29 5.20 -9.37
N LEU A 109 0.32 5.43 -10.54
CA LEU A 109 1.72 5.10 -10.77
C LEU A 109 2.70 6.01 -10.01
N ASP A 110 2.24 7.08 -9.40
CA ASP A 110 3.06 7.93 -8.53
C ASP A 110 3.57 7.17 -7.29
N THR A 111 2.83 6.16 -6.84
CA THR A 111 3.18 5.37 -5.65
C THR A 111 3.16 3.86 -5.90
N SER A 112 2.47 3.40 -6.94
CA SER A 112 2.08 1.99 -7.06
C SER A 112 2.29 1.44 -8.45
N ILE A 113 2.29 0.13 -8.57
CA ILE A 113 2.26 -0.62 -9.83
C ILE A 113 1.02 -1.50 -9.86
N ALA A 114 0.39 -1.63 -11.03
CA ALA A 114 -0.72 -2.56 -11.20
C ALA A 114 -0.20 -4.00 -11.14
N VAL A 115 -0.87 -4.84 -10.36
CA VAL A 115 -0.54 -6.26 -10.19
C VAL A 115 -1.79 -7.12 -10.28
N GLY A 116 -1.64 -8.35 -10.76
CA GLY A 116 -2.74 -9.30 -10.86
C GLY A 116 -2.56 -10.51 -9.95
N PRO A 117 -3.50 -11.47 -10.00
CA PRO A 117 -3.46 -12.68 -9.16
C PRO A 117 -2.15 -13.49 -9.29
N ALA A 118 -1.51 -13.48 -10.46
CA ALA A 118 -0.25 -14.16 -10.68
C ALA A 118 0.89 -13.59 -9.80
N PHE A 119 0.87 -12.29 -9.50
CA PHE A 119 1.82 -11.66 -8.59
C PHE A 119 1.65 -12.21 -7.18
N GLN A 120 0.42 -12.32 -6.68
CA GLN A 120 0.12 -12.87 -5.36
C GLN A 120 0.44 -14.38 -5.30
N ALA A 121 0.16 -15.12 -6.36
CA ALA A 121 0.52 -16.54 -6.44
C ALA A 121 2.03 -16.77 -6.34
N GLN A 122 2.84 -15.90 -6.97
CA GLN A 122 4.30 -15.96 -6.85
C GLN A 122 4.77 -15.66 -5.43
N TRP A 123 4.14 -14.72 -4.74
CA TRP A 123 4.46 -14.45 -3.34
C TRP A 123 4.13 -15.64 -2.43
N ILE A 124 2.95 -16.23 -2.59
CA ILE A 124 2.58 -17.44 -1.82
C ILE A 124 3.54 -18.60 -2.12
N ALA A 125 3.94 -18.79 -3.38
CA ALA A 125 4.92 -19.79 -3.75
C ALA A 125 6.29 -19.57 -3.08
N HIS A 126 6.71 -18.30 -2.92
CA HIS A 126 7.90 -17.97 -2.14
C HIS A 126 7.74 -18.36 -0.67
N LEU A 127 6.64 -18.00 -0.04
CA LEU A 127 6.39 -18.36 1.36
C LEU A 127 6.39 -19.90 1.54
N GLN A 128 5.81 -20.64 0.59
CA GLN A 128 5.85 -22.11 0.61
C GLN A 128 7.27 -22.65 0.40
N GLY A 129 8.07 -22.00 -0.42
CA GLY A 129 9.48 -22.36 -0.64
C GLY A 129 10.34 -22.19 0.61
N LEU A 130 10.09 -21.13 1.39
CA LEU A 130 10.84 -20.82 2.62
C LEU A 130 10.35 -21.65 3.83
N PHE A 131 9.04 -21.77 3.99
CA PHE A 131 8.43 -22.28 5.23
C PHE A 131 7.76 -23.64 5.07
N GLY A 132 7.67 -24.16 3.87
CA GLY A 132 6.92 -25.37 3.53
C GLY A 132 5.45 -25.09 3.22
N THR A 133 4.76 -26.10 2.68
CA THR A 133 3.30 -26.05 2.49
C THR A 133 2.57 -26.11 3.83
N ALA A 134 1.30 -25.77 3.86
CA ALA A 134 0.45 -25.88 5.05
C ALA A 134 0.49 -27.28 5.68
N ALA A 135 0.51 -28.33 4.85
CA ALA A 135 0.61 -29.72 5.31
C ALA A 135 1.98 -30.05 5.94
N ASN A 136 3.03 -29.36 5.54
CA ASN A 136 4.42 -29.58 5.98
C ASN A 136 4.89 -28.49 6.96
N GLY A 137 3.98 -27.91 7.73
CA GLY A 137 4.29 -26.96 8.80
C GLY A 137 4.46 -25.51 8.33
N GLY A 138 4.15 -25.17 7.08
CA GLY A 138 4.13 -23.79 6.57
C GLY A 138 2.95 -22.98 7.08
N VAL A 139 2.75 -21.82 6.46
CA VAL A 139 1.61 -20.93 6.78
C VAL A 139 0.29 -21.63 6.44
N ARG A 140 -0.61 -21.70 7.41
CA ARG A 140 -1.90 -22.41 7.29
C ARG A 140 -3.09 -21.48 7.10
N HIS A 141 -2.95 -20.22 7.49
CA HIS A 141 -4.05 -19.26 7.53
C HIS A 141 -3.74 -18.07 6.65
N TYR A 142 -4.58 -17.86 5.65
CA TYR A 142 -4.54 -16.71 4.76
C TYR A 142 -5.91 -16.04 4.76
N ALA A 143 -5.93 -14.71 4.82
CA ALA A 143 -7.09 -13.91 4.48
C ALA A 143 -6.89 -13.27 3.11
N LEU A 144 -7.97 -13.10 2.36
CA LEU A 144 -7.97 -12.28 1.17
C LEU A 144 -8.34 -10.86 1.58
N ASP A 145 -7.35 -9.99 1.48
CA ASP A 145 -7.42 -8.57 1.82
C ASP A 145 -7.90 -8.22 3.23
N ASN A 146 -7.99 -6.93 3.49
CA ASN A 146 -8.48 -6.34 4.73
C ASN A 146 -9.34 -5.14 4.40
N GLU A 147 -10.51 -5.03 5.04
CA GLU A 147 -11.39 -3.86 4.98
C GLU A 147 -11.71 -3.38 3.55
N VAL A 148 -11.98 -4.29 2.63
CA VAL A 148 -12.27 -4.02 1.20
C VAL A 148 -13.27 -2.85 1.02
N MET A 149 -14.28 -2.77 1.89
CA MET A 149 -15.27 -1.70 1.86
C MET A 149 -14.70 -0.29 2.13
N LEU A 150 -13.48 -0.18 2.63
CA LEU A 150 -12.81 1.09 2.93
C LEU A 150 -11.78 1.51 1.87
N TRP A 151 -11.53 0.73 0.83
CA TRP A 151 -10.50 1.04 -0.18
C TRP A 151 -10.66 2.42 -0.80
N ASN A 152 -11.90 2.83 -1.08
CA ASN A 152 -12.19 4.15 -1.63
C ASN A 152 -11.90 5.32 -0.68
N SER A 153 -11.47 5.05 0.53
CA SER A 153 -10.99 6.06 1.49
C SER A 153 -9.55 5.81 1.90
N THR A 154 -9.19 4.60 2.33
CA THR A 154 -7.84 4.26 2.81
C THR A 154 -6.81 4.11 1.68
N HIS A 155 -7.28 3.67 0.50
CA HIS A 155 -6.44 3.49 -0.70
C HIS A 155 -7.00 4.27 -1.88
N ARG A 156 -7.56 5.46 -1.62
CA ARG A 156 -8.23 6.29 -2.63
C ARG A 156 -7.31 6.72 -3.77
N ASP A 157 -6.03 6.78 -3.54
CA ASP A 157 -5.01 7.09 -4.54
C ASP A 157 -4.93 6.04 -5.67
N VAL A 158 -5.27 4.79 -5.36
CA VAL A 158 -5.27 3.68 -6.33
C VAL A 158 -6.66 3.10 -6.56
N HIS A 159 -7.60 3.27 -5.62
CA HIS A 159 -8.96 2.73 -5.70
C HIS A 159 -10.01 3.78 -5.26
N PRO A 160 -10.27 4.82 -6.08
CA PRO A 160 -11.16 5.93 -5.70
C PRO A 160 -12.65 5.59 -5.71
N ALA A 161 -13.07 4.52 -6.40
CA ALA A 161 -14.45 4.05 -6.42
C ALA A 161 -14.74 3.16 -5.20
N PRO A 162 -15.97 3.18 -4.65
CA PRO A 162 -16.36 2.19 -3.64
C PRO A 162 -16.27 0.77 -4.22
N ALA A 163 -15.75 -0.15 -3.41
CA ALA A 163 -15.75 -1.56 -3.76
C ALA A 163 -17.19 -2.09 -3.94
N THR A 164 -17.39 -2.96 -4.90
CA THR A 164 -18.69 -3.58 -5.19
C THR A 164 -18.75 -5.02 -4.68
N TYR A 165 -19.93 -5.61 -4.72
CA TYR A 165 -20.11 -7.00 -4.28
C TYR A 165 -19.47 -8.01 -5.24
N ASP A 166 -19.19 -7.59 -6.48
CA ASP A 166 -18.65 -8.44 -7.54
C ASP A 166 -17.10 -8.33 -7.65
N GLU A 167 -16.50 -7.49 -6.83
CA GLU A 167 -15.05 -7.27 -6.75
C GLU A 167 -14.40 -8.22 -5.74
#